data_631ebb9a3525a29ef311973fe6fa566a
#
_entry.id   631ebb9a3525a29ef311973fe6fa566a
#
_cell.length_a   1.000
_cell.length_b   1.000
_cell.length_c   1.000
_cell.angle_alpha   90.00
_cell.angle_beta   90.00
_cell.angle_gamma   90.00
#
_symmetry.space_group_name_H-M   'P 1'
#
loop_
_entity.id
_entity.type
_entity.pdbx_description
1 polymer ?
#
loop_
_entity_poly.entity_id
_entity_poly.type
_entity_poly.pdbx_seq_one_letter_code
_entity_poly.pdbx_strand_id
1 'polypeptide(L)'
;AGVRVLPVARTVGALARLSPLQQERLIATLAGLSPAPDFILVDASHDHPLGFSPFGLAAHETVIVVPPTPGAITEAYALIKKVSLAYASRSYRVLVNKARSLEEGRTIFGNIARVTHARRLARLEYVGCIPVDERMTQAARLCQPAVGLYPDAPAARVLRTLAGNLIDWPGADAEVGGLEQFLQQLLHLSQRITPAAVRTY
;
A
#
# COMPACT_ATOMS: atom_id res chain seq x y z
N ALA A 1 -8.87 6.12 20.46
CA ALA A 1 -8.04 5.85 19.32
C ALA A 1 -8.46 4.52 18.69
N GLY A 2 -9.14 4.49 17.58
CA GLY A 2 -9.74 3.32 16.94
C GLY A 2 -8.80 2.55 15.99
N VAL A 3 -7.49 2.48 16.24
CA VAL A 3 -6.55 1.75 15.40
C VAL A 3 -6.28 0.37 15.97
N ARG A 4 -6.50 -0.68 15.17
CA ARG A 4 -6.12 -2.06 15.47
C ARG A 4 -4.93 -2.43 14.58
N VAL A 5 -3.92 -3.09 15.14
CA VAL A 5 -2.73 -3.51 14.39
C VAL A 5 -2.68 -5.03 14.33
N LEU A 6 -2.60 -5.57 13.13
CA LEU A 6 -2.42 -7.00 12.88
C LEU A 6 -1.02 -7.23 12.28
N PRO A 7 -0.07 -7.78 13.04
CA PRO A 7 1.26 -8.07 12.52
C PRO A 7 1.23 -9.33 11.64
N VAL A 8 1.60 -9.18 10.36
CA VAL A 8 1.55 -10.29 9.37
C VAL A 8 2.90 -10.57 8.68
N ALA A 9 3.99 -10.08 9.23
CA ALA A 9 5.31 -9.99 8.62
C ALA A 9 5.90 -11.28 7.99
N ARG A 10 5.40 -12.48 8.33
CA ARG A 10 5.89 -13.76 7.77
C ARG A 10 4.76 -14.65 7.24
N THR A 11 3.60 -14.09 6.98
CA THR A 11 2.36 -14.87 6.88
C THR A 11 1.97 -15.27 5.46
N VAL A 12 2.54 -14.65 4.40
CA VAL A 12 2.15 -14.94 3.01
C VAL A 12 2.32 -16.43 2.67
N GLY A 13 3.46 -17.02 3.04
CA GLY A 13 3.70 -18.46 2.83
C GLY A 13 2.78 -19.35 3.69
N ALA A 14 2.33 -18.88 4.84
CA ALA A 14 1.36 -19.59 5.67
C ALA A 14 -0.04 -19.52 5.07
N LEU A 15 -0.46 -18.35 4.55
CA LEU A 15 -1.75 -18.18 3.88
C LEU A 15 -1.91 -19.11 2.68
N ALA A 16 -0.83 -19.31 1.91
CA ALA A 16 -0.82 -20.21 0.76
C ALA A 16 -1.06 -21.69 1.14
N ARG A 17 -0.81 -22.06 2.39
CA ARG A 17 -0.92 -23.45 2.88
C ARG A 17 -2.20 -23.72 3.66
N LEU A 18 -3.07 -22.74 3.84
CA LEU A 18 -4.33 -22.92 4.54
C LEU A 18 -5.25 -23.86 3.77
N SER A 19 -5.85 -24.82 4.48
CA SER A 19 -6.94 -25.64 3.94
C SER A 19 -8.20 -24.79 3.71
N PRO A 20 -9.14 -25.23 2.87
CA PRO A 20 -10.39 -24.49 2.63
C PRO A 20 -11.12 -24.13 3.93
N LEU A 21 -11.23 -25.07 4.87
CA LEU A 21 -11.87 -24.80 6.16
C LEU A 21 -11.13 -23.75 7.01
N GLN A 22 -9.79 -23.73 6.94
CA GLN A 22 -8.99 -22.71 7.63
C GLN A 22 -9.15 -21.33 6.98
N GLN A 23 -9.28 -21.27 5.64
CA GLN A 23 -9.56 -20.03 4.92
C GLN A 23 -10.93 -19.47 5.29
N GLU A 24 -11.96 -20.30 5.29
CA GLU A 24 -13.33 -19.90 5.72
C GLU A 24 -13.32 -19.37 7.17
N ARG A 25 -12.64 -20.05 8.09
CA ARG A 25 -12.52 -19.59 9.48
C ARG A 25 -11.78 -18.26 9.59
N LEU A 26 -10.71 -18.06 8.83
CA LEU A 26 -9.97 -16.80 8.82
C LEU A 26 -10.86 -15.65 8.34
N ILE A 27 -11.57 -15.85 7.22
CA ILE A 27 -12.49 -14.87 6.67
C ILE A 27 -13.60 -14.55 7.69
N ALA A 28 -14.26 -15.56 8.23
CA ALA A 28 -15.34 -15.38 9.20
C ALA A 28 -14.86 -14.65 10.47
N THR A 29 -13.65 -14.97 10.95
CA THR A 29 -13.08 -14.33 12.14
C THR A 29 -12.82 -12.84 11.91
N LEU A 30 -12.26 -12.49 10.76
CA LEU A 30 -11.92 -11.10 10.45
C LEU A 30 -13.16 -10.29 10.02
N ALA A 31 -14.10 -10.91 9.28
CA ALA A 31 -15.37 -10.29 8.94
C ALA A 31 -16.26 -10.05 10.17
N GLY A 32 -16.11 -10.87 11.21
CA GLY A 32 -16.82 -10.72 12.50
C GLY A 32 -16.24 -9.64 13.43
N LEU A 33 -15.22 -8.87 13.01
CA LEU A 33 -14.68 -7.80 13.84
C LEU A 33 -15.73 -6.72 14.14
N SER A 34 -15.92 -6.43 15.42
CA SER A 34 -16.85 -5.38 15.86
C SER A 34 -16.11 -4.31 16.69
N PRO A 35 -16.32 -3.01 16.39
CA PRO A 35 -16.92 -2.50 15.17
C PRO A 35 -16.11 -2.88 13.92
N ALA A 36 -16.76 -2.96 12.76
CA ALA A 36 -16.07 -3.17 11.51
C ALA A 36 -15.08 -2.03 11.24
N PRO A 37 -13.93 -2.30 10.61
CA PRO A 37 -13.00 -1.24 10.24
C PRO A 37 -13.54 -0.40 9.07
N ASP A 38 -13.46 0.92 9.16
CA ASP A 38 -13.76 1.83 8.04
C ASP A 38 -12.72 1.72 6.94
N PHE A 39 -11.44 1.50 7.32
CA PHE A 39 -10.30 1.39 6.43
C PHE A 39 -9.36 0.27 6.86
N ILE A 40 -8.77 -0.41 5.89
CA ILE A 40 -7.69 -1.37 6.10
C ILE A 40 -6.46 -0.85 5.38
N LEU A 41 -5.45 -0.44 6.16
CA LEU A 41 -4.16 -0.02 5.63
C LEU A 41 -3.19 -1.21 5.67
N VAL A 42 -2.67 -1.56 4.52
CA VAL A 42 -1.67 -2.62 4.39
C VAL A 42 -0.31 -2.00 4.15
N ASP A 43 0.60 -2.16 5.11
CA ASP A 43 2.01 -1.84 4.93
C ASP A 43 2.68 -3.00 4.18
N ALA A 44 2.74 -2.85 2.85
CA ALA A 44 3.21 -3.90 1.95
C ALA A 44 4.73 -3.75 1.73
N SER A 45 5.51 -4.73 2.21
CA SER A 45 6.94 -4.80 1.92
C SER A 45 7.19 -5.05 0.43
N HIS A 46 8.20 -4.38 -0.12
CA HIS A 46 8.73 -4.61 -1.47
C HIS A 46 9.76 -5.76 -1.50
N ASP A 47 10.20 -6.28 -0.35
CA ASP A 47 11.21 -7.35 -0.22
C ASP A 47 10.65 -8.74 -0.55
N HIS A 48 9.43 -8.85 -1.06
CA HIS A 48 8.88 -10.13 -1.49
C HIS A 48 9.69 -10.66 -2.70
N PRO A 49 10.01 -11.98 -2.77
CA PRO A 49 10.81 -12.55 -3.86
C PRO A 49 10.30 -12.24 -5.27
N LEU A 50 9.01 -11.97 -5.40
CA LEU A 50 8.37 -11.54 -6.65
C LEU A 50 8.35 -10.02 -6.82
N GLY A 51 8.92 -9.26 -5.86
CA GLY A 51 9.03 -7.81 -5.89
C GLY A 51 7.77 -7.04 -5.49
N PHE A 52 6.71 -7.74 -5.01
CA PHE A 52 5.52 -7.11 -4.40
C PHE A 52 4.72 -8.15 -3.63
N SER A 53 4.01 -7.71 -2.62
CA SER A 53 3.24 -8.57 -1.73
C SER A 53 1.85 -8.88 -2.31
N PRO A 54 1.33 -10.11 -2.15
CA PRO A 54 -0.07 -10.44 -2.42
C PRO A 54 -1.07 -9.51 -1.71
N PHE A 55 -0.71 -8.99 -0.55
CA PHE A 55 -1.52 -8.01 0.17
C PHE A 55 -1.73 -6.72 -0.63
N GLY A 56 -0.66 -6.21 -1.26
CA GLY A 56 -0.76 -5.01 -2.10
C GLY A 56 -1.57 -5.24 -3.38
N LEU A 57 -1.60 -6.48 -3.89
CA LEU A 57 -2.42 -6.83 -5.06
C LEU A 57 -3.89 -7.06 -4.72
N ALA A 58 -4.19 -7.51 -3.52
CA ALA A 58 -5.56 -7.71 -3.05
C ALA A 58 -6.23 -6.39 -2.64
N ALA A 59 -5.48 -5.33 -2.40
CA ALA A 59 -6.00 -4.03 -2.01
C ALA A 59 -6.78 -3.38 -3.18
N HIS A 60 -7.86 -2.66 -2.85
CA HIS A 60 -8.64 -1.91 -3.82
C HIS A 60 -7.81 -0.76 -4.43
N GLU A 61 -7.05 -0.09 -3.59
CA GLU A 61 -6.18 1.02 -3.96
C GLU A 61 -4.73 0.72 -3.58
N THR A 62 -3.81 1.01 -4.49
CA THR A 62 -2.38 0.84 -4.22
C THR A 62 -1.69 2.20 -4.29
N VAL A 63 -1.06 2.58 -3.18
CA VAL A 63 -0.25 3.79 -3.08
C VAL A 63 1.23 3.42 -3.15
N ILE A 64 1.92 3.93 -4.16
CA ILE A 64 3.37 3.78 -4.31
C ILE A 64 4.04 5.00 -3.69
N VAL A 65 4.81 4.77 -2.64
CA VAL A 65 5.54 5.83 -1.93
C VAL A 65 6.95 5.94 -2.48
N VAL A 66 7.30 7.11 -3.01
CA VAL A 66 8.57 7.32 -3.73
C VAL A 66 9.38 8.43 -3.05
N PRO A 67 10.54 8.14 -2.47
CA PRO A 67 11.47 9.19 -2.04
C PRO A 67 12.18 9.83 -3.25
N PRO A 68 12.70 11.08 -3.14
CA PRO A 68 13.27 11.85 -4.24
C PRO A 68 14.70 11.42 -4.59
N THR A 69 14.92 10.12 -4.75
CA THR A 69 16.23 9.59 -5.13
C THR A 69 16.15 8.89 -6.49
N PRO A 70 17.18 8.99 -7.34
CA PRO A 70 17.18 8.35 -8.66
C PRO A 70 16.91 6.85 -8.60
N GLY A 71 17.50 6.15 -7.62
CA GLY A 71 17.27 4.72 -7.40
C GLY A 71 15.81 4.40 -7.12
N ALA A 72 15.19 5.09 -6.16
CA ALA A 72 13.79 4.86 -5.80
C ALA A 72 12.81 5.18 -6.94
N ILE A 73 13.10 6.19 -7.76
CA ILE A 73 12.31 6.50 -8.95
C ILE A 73 12.36 5.34 -9.95
N THR A 74 13.57 4.79 -10.17
CA THR A 74 13.77 3.64 -11.06
C THR A 74 13.07 2.39 -10.51
N GLU A 75 13.18 2.13 -9.22
CA GLU A 75 12.53 1.00 -8.55
C GLU A 75 11.00 1.10 -8.62
N ALA A 76 10.44 2.29 -8.37
CA ALA A 76 9.00 2.54 -8.50
C ALA A 76 8.51 2.24 -9.94
N TYR A 77 9.22 2.70 -10.95
CA TYR A 77 8.90 2.39 -12.34
C TYR A 77 9.00 0.89 -12.63
N ALA A 78 10.05 0.23 -12.16
CA ALA A 78 10.24 -1.21 -12.35
C ALA A 78 9.12 -2.02 -11.67
N LEU A 79 8.71 -1.62 -10.47
CA LEU A 79 7.57 -2.20 -9.75
C LEU A 79 6.27 -2.05 -10.55
N ILE A 80 5.93 -0.83 -10.97
CA ILE A 80 4.73 -0.55 -11.77
C ILE A 80 4.72 -1.41 -13.03
N LYS A 81 5.84 -1.44 -13.77
CA LYS A 81 5.97 -2.26 -14.98
C LYS A 81 5.72 -3.74 -14.70
N LYS A 82 6.38 -4.28 -13.69
CA LYS A 82 6.28 -5.70 -13.32
C LYS A 82 4.85 -6.09 -12.94
N VAL A 83 4.22 -5.30 -12.07
CA VAL A 83 2.87 -5.57 -11.58
C VAL A 83 1.83 -5.41 -12.69
N SER A 84 1.94 -4.36 -13.49
CA SER A 84 1.00 -4.11 -14.60
C SER A 84 1.05 -5.22 -15.66
N LEU A 85 2.24 -5.75 -15.96
CA LEU A 85 2.38 -6.84 -16.93
C LEU A 85 1.94 -8.20 -16.38
N ALA A 86 2.21 -8.47 -15.10
CA ALA A 86 1.93 -9.78 -14.50
C ALA A 86 0.46 -9.94 -14.06
N TYR A 87 -0.21 -8.86 -13.64
CA TYR A 87 -1.51 -8.92 -12.95
C TYR A 87 -2.60 -8.05 -13.58
N ALA A 88 -2.33 -7.45 -14.73
CA ALA A 88 -3.25 -6.53 -15.40
C ALA A 88 -3.73 -5.35 -14.52
N SER A 89 -3.07 -5.10 -13.37
CA SER A 89 -3.34 -3.93 -12.55
C SER A 89 -2.80 -2.69 -13.24
N ARG A 90 -3.68 -1.69 -13.50
CA ARG A 90 -3.34 -0.57 -14.37
C ARG A 90 -3.60 0.79 -13.76
N SER A 91 -3.92 0.86 -12.48
CA SER A 91 -4.12 2.14 -11.79
C SER A 91 -3.35 2.13 -10.47
N TYR A 92 -2.57 3.19 -10.23
CA TYR A 92 -1.81 3.37 -8.99
C TYR A 92 -1.85 4.83 -8.57
N ARG A 93 -1.84 5.07 -7.28
CA ARG A 93 -1.62 6.37 -6.67
C ARG A 93 -0.15 6.54 -6.32
N VAL A 94 0.39 7.73 -6.52
CA VAL A 94 1.81 8.02 -6.22
C VAL A 94 1.89 9.13 -5.18
N LEU A 95 2.56 8.83 -4.08
CA LEU A 95 2.89 9.75 -3.00
C LEU A 95 4.41 9.97 -2.99
N VAL A 96 4.85 11.21 -3.20
CA VAL A 96 6.28 11.52 -3.07
C VAL A 96 6.58 11.84 -1.61
N ASN A 97 7.50 11.09 -1.00
CA ASN A 97 7.87 11.26 0.41
C ASN A 97 9.23 11.94 0.54
N LYS A 98 9.39 12.80 1.55
CA LYS A 98 10.61 13.56 1.83
C LYS A 98 11.00 14.51 0.67
N ALA A 99 10.04 15.13 0.03
CA ALA A 99 10.29 16.15 -0.99
C ALA A 99 10.77 17.46 -0.32
N ARG A 100 11.67 18.18 -1.00
CA ARG A 100 12.14 19.49 -0.55
C ARG A 100 11.15 20.60 -0.84
N SER A 101 10.33 20.40 -1.89
CA SER A 101 9.28 21.33 -2.31
C SER A 101 8.13 20.61 -2.99
N LEU A 102 6.98 21.30 -3.12
CA LEU A 102 5.84 20.81 -3.91
C LEU A 102 6.20 20.64 -5.39
N GLU A 103 7.05 21.50 -5.90
CA GLU A 103 7.53 21.46 -7.29
C GLU A 103 8.39 20.21 -7.54
N GLU A 104 9.33 19.90 -6.63
CA GLU A 104 10.11 18.67 -6.70
C GLU A 104 9.19 17.44 -6.71
N GLY A 105 8.20 17.40 -5.83
CA GLY A 105 7.23 16.29 -5.77
C GLY A 105 6.47 16.12 -7.09
N ARG A 106 5.99 17.20 -7.69
CA ARG A 106 5.31 17.18 -8.99
C ARG A 106 6.23 16.76 -10.13
N THR A 107 7.47 17.22 -10.11
CA THR A 107 8.48 16.86 -11.13
C THR A 107 8.79 15.37 -11.11
N ILE A 108 8.99 14.80 -9.91
CA ILE A 108 9.23 13.36 -9.74
C ILE A 108 8.05 12.55 -10.24
N PHE A 109 6.84 12.90 -9.82
CA PHE A 109 5.62 12.26 -10.30
C PHE A 109 5.52 12.35 -11.83
N GLY A 110 5.69 13.54 -12.40
CA GLY A 110 5.59 13.79 -13.85
C GLY A 110 6.57 12.94 -14.65
N ASN A 111 7.79 12.74 -14.15
CA ASN A 111 8.79 11.89 -14.80
C ASN A 111 8.35 10.42 -14.83
N ILE A 112 7.87 9.87 -13.71
CA ILE A 112 7.37 8.49 -13.64
C ILE A 112 6.12 8.34 -14.52
N ALA A 113 5.17 9.26 -14.43
CA ALA A 113 3.91 9.21 -15.16
C ALA A 113 4.12 9.27 -16.66
N ARG A 114 5.02 10.14 -17.15
CA ARG A 114 5.34 10.27 -18.57
C ARG A 114 5.86 8.96 -19.15
N VAL A 115 6.82 8.31 -18.49
CA VAL A 115 7.40 7.05 -18.98
C VAL A 115 6.38 5.91 -18.89
N THR A 116 5.62 5.85 -17.82
CA THR A 116 4.58 4.84 -17.62
C THR A 116 3.46 4.96 -18.66
N HIS A 117 3.02 6.18 -18.95
CA HIS A 117 2.01 6.47 -19.96
C HIS A 117 2.52 6.17 -21.39
N ALA A 118 3.73 6.60 -21.73
CA ALA A 118 4.33 6.35 -23.05
C ALA A 118 4.45 4.85 -23.35
N ARG A 119 4.62 4.02 -22.32
CA ARG A 119 4.70 2.56 -22.44
C ARG A 119 3.33 1.88 -22.26
N ARG A 120 2.27 2.63 -22.08
CA ARG A 120 0.89 2.13 -21.85
C ARG A 120 0.82 1.09 -20.72
N LEU A 121 1.62 1.26 -19.66
CA LEU A 121 1.72 0.31 -18.55
C LEU A 121 0.59 0.51 -17.56
N ALA A 122 0.40 1.73 -17.08
CA ALA A 122 -0.56 2.05 -16.04
C ALA A 122 -1.00 3.52 -16.08
N ARG A 123 -2.14 3.79 -15.47
CA ARG A 123 -2.59 5.14 -15.11
C ARG A 123 -2.03 5.47 -13.72
N LEU A 124 -1.39 6.63 -13.60
CA LEU A 124 -0.89 7.11 -12.33
C LEU A 124 -1.66 8.36 -11.91
N GLU A 125 -1.98 8.43 -10.61
CA GLU A 125 -2.61 9.57 -9.99
C GLU A 125 -1.69 10.14 -8.90
N TYR A 126 -1.47 11.45 -8.93
CA TYR A 126 -0.68 12.14 -7.93
C TYR A 126 -1.54 12.47 -6.71
N VAL A 127 -1.21 11.92 -5.56
CA VAL A 127 -1.95 12.18 -4.32
C VAL A 127 -1.28 13.21 -3.42
N GLY A 128 -0.06 13.64 -3.74
CA GLY A 128 0.63 14.69 -3.02
C GLY A 128 2.08 14.37 -2.70
N CYS A 129 2.71 15.23 -1.91
CA CYS A 129 4.03 14.97 -1.37
C CYS A 129 4.12 15.33 0.11
N ILE A 130 4.87 14.53 0.85
CA ILE A 130 5.22 14.78 2.25
C ILE A 130 6.58 15.49 2.23
N PRO A 131 6.69 16.68 2.85
CA PRO A 131 7.94 17.40 2.90
C PRO A 131 8.97 16.72 3.81
N VAL A 132 10.25 17.02 3.60
CA VAL A 132 11.29 16.73 4.59
C VAL A 132 10.95 17.49 5.88
N ASP A 133 10.92 16.78 7.00
CA ASP A 133 10.53 17.34 8.28
C ASP A 133 11.26 16.62 9.42
N GLU A 134 12.08 17.36 10.17
CA GLU A 134 12.84 16.82 11.29
C GLU A 134 11.95 16.28 12.42
N ARG A 135 10.73 16.86 12.58
CA ARG A 135 9.75 16.39 13.57
C ARG A 135 9.30 14.96 13.30
N MET A 136 9.22 14.56 12.02
CA MET A 136 8.96 13.17 11.66
C MET A 136 10.07 12.23 12.15
N THR A 137 11.34 12.64 11.99
CA THR A 137 12.48 11.86 12.47
C THR A 137 12.52 11.80 14.00
N GLN A 138 12.22 12.90 14.69
CA GLN A 138 12.13 12.93 16.14
C GLN A 138 11.03 12.03 16.68
N ALA A 139 9.84 12.08 16.09
CA ALA A 139 8.71 11.22 16.45
C ALA A 139 9.04 9.74 16.28
N ALA A 140 9.71 9.38 15.18
CA ALA A 140 10.13 8.01 14.91
C ALA A 140 11.13 7.50 15.96
N ARG A 141 12.10 8.34 16.38
CA ARG A 141 13.04 7.99 17.47
C ARG A 141 12.34 7.76 18.81
N LEU A 142 11.24 8.45 19.04
CA LEU A 142 10.42 8.30 20.26
C LEU A 142 9.38 7.18 20.14
N CYS A 143 9.33 6.47 19.01
CA CYS A 143 8.32 5.45 18.69
C CYS A 143 6.89 5.99 18.86
N GLN A 144 6.66 7.27 18.51
CA GLN A 144 5.36 7.91 18.63
C GLN A 144 4.89 8.46 17.27
N PRO A 145 3.56 8.47 17.01
CA PRO A 145 3.01 9.04 15.80
C PRO A 145 3.28 10.56 15.70
N ALA A 146 3.94 11.00 14.64
CA ALA A 146 4.29 12.42 14.45
C ALA A 146 3.04 13.32 14.41
N VAL A 147 1.93 12.84 13.88
CA VAL A 147 0.65 13.57 13.78
C VAL A 147 0.08 13.87 15.17
N GLY A 148 0.33 13.00 16.15
CA GLY A 148 -0.08 13.22 17.55
C GLY A 148 0.92 14.07 18.33
N LEU A 149 2.23 13.83 18.13
CA LEU A 149 3.29 14.51 18.90
C LEU A 149 3.54 15.93 18.39
N TYR A 150 3.50 16.13 17.07
CA TYR A 150 3.78 17.42 16.41
C TYR A 150 2.65 17.76 15.41
N PRO A 151 1.43 18.07 15.89
CA PRO A 151 0.27 18.27 15.01
C PRO A 151 0.44 19.40 14.01
N ASP A 152 1.21 20.42 14.33
CA ASP A 152 1.43 21.59 13.49
C ASP A 152 2.63 21.46 12.54
N ALA A 153 3.38 20.36 12.62
CA ALA A 153 4.50 20.10 11.72
C ALA A 153 4.01 20.04 10.25
N PRO A 154 4.80 20.55 9.30
CA PRO A 154 4.43 20.54 7.88
C PRO A 154 4.02 19.16 7.37
N ALA A 155 4.80 18.12 7.68
CA ALA A 155 4.48 16.76 7.28
C ALA A 155 3.20 16.22 7.95
N ALA A 156 2.97 16.56 9.23
CA ALA A 156 1.76 16.15 9.94
C ALA A 156 0.49 16.78 9.35
N ARG A 157 0.56 18.04 8.92
CA ARG A 157 -0.56 18.70 8.23
C ARG A 157 -0.87 18.03 6.90
N VAL A 158 0.15 17.72 6.10
CA VAL A 158 -0.02 17.00 4.82
C VAL A 158 -0.64 15.62 5.05
N LEU A 159 -0.15 14.87 6.04
CA LEU A 159 -0.71 13.54 6.35
C LEU A 159 -2.19 13.61 6.75
N ARG A 160 -2.61 14.63 7.52
CA ARG A 160 -4.03 14.83 7.85
C ARG A 160 -4.88 15.16 6.62
N THR A 161 -4.36 16.01 5.73
CA THR A 161 -5.05 16.31 4.47
C THR A 161 -5.20 15.05 3.62
N LEU A 162 -4.13 14.25 3.49
CA LEU A 162 -4.19 12.98 2.76
C LEU A 162 -5.21 12.02 3.38
N ALA A 163 -5.23 11.91 4.72
CA ALA A 163 -6.20 11.08 5.43
C ALA A 163 -7.65 11.53 5.20
N GLY A 164 -7.90 12.84 5.18
CA GLY A 164 -9.21 13.38 4.83
C GLY A 164 -9.65 13.02 3.41
N ASN A 165 -8.73 13.11 2.46
CA ASN A 165 -9.01 12.80 1.05
C ASN A 165 -9.23 11.30 0.80
N LEU A 166 -8.75 10.40 1.68
CA LEU A 166 -8.99 8.96 1.55
C LEU A 166 -10.47 8.59 1.53
N ILE A 167 -11.31 9.37 2.21
CA ILE A 167 -12.76 9.14 2.29
C ILE A 167 -13.41 9.30 0.90
N ASP A 168 -12.86 10.18 0.08
CA ASP A 168 -13.39 10.51 -1.25
C ASP A 168 -12.77 9.66 -2.37
N TRP A 169 -11.91 8.69 -2.04
CA TRP A 169 -11.31 7.85 -3.06
C TRP A 169 -12.33 6.85 -3.61
N PRO A 170 -12.36 6.63 -4.95
CA PRO A 170 -13.20 5.62 -5.57
C PRO A 170 -12.93 4.24 -4.96
N GLY A 171 -13.98 3.54 -4.55
CA GLY A 171 -13.86 2.26 -3.83
C GLY A 171 -14.13 2.37 -2.34
N ALA A 172 -14.27 3.59 -1.79
CA ALA A 172 -14.80 3.80 -0.44
C ALA A 172 -16.31 3.49 -0.33
N ASP A 173 -17.00 3.36 -1.46
CA ASP A 173 -18.41 2.97 -1.49
C ASP A 173 -18.55 1.51 -1.06
N ALA A 174 -19.22 1.31 0.06
CA ALA A 174 -19.31 0.07 0.84
C ALA A 174 -20.00 -1.13 0.11
N GLU A 175 -20.46 -0.98 -1.12
CA GLU A 175 -21.15 -2.03 -1.85
C GLU A 175 -20.24 -2.92 -2.71
N VAL A 176 -18.99 -2.51 -2.95
CA VAL A 176 -18.07 -3.28 -3.80
C VAL A 176 -16.79 -3.57 -3.03
N GLY A 177 -16.70 -4.72 -2.38
CA GLY A 177 -15.45 -5.28 -1.97
C GLY A 177 -15.00 -5.07 -0.53
N GLY A 178 -15.85 -5.32 0.42
CA GLY A 178 -15.53 -5.29 1.84
C GLY A 178 -14.35 -6.20 2.23
N LEU A 179 -14.04 -6.25 3.52
CA LEU A 179 -12.97 -7.08 4.11
C LEU A 179 -12.99 -8.53 3.60
N GLU A 180 -14.15 -9.11 3.40
CA GLU A 180 -14.30 -10.48 2.92
C GLU A 180 -13.73 -10.65 1.50
N GLN A 181 -14.05 -9.76 0.57
CA GLN A 181 -13.52 -9.81 -0.79
C GLN A 181 -12.01 -9.59 -0.81
N PHE A 182 -11.50 -8.65 -0.02
CA PHE A 182 -10.06 -8.47 0.15
C PHE A 182 -9.38 -9.76 0.61
N LEU A 183 -9.93 -10.44 1.62
CA LEU A 183 -9.38 -11.69 2.15
C LEU A 183 -9.46 -12.83 1.13
N GLN A 184 -10.58 -12.98 0.42
CA GLN A 184 -10.72 -13.98 -0.65
C GLN A 184 -9.68 -13.76 -1.75
N GLN A 185 -9.51 -12.52 -2.20
CA GLN A 185 -8.51 -12.17 -3.20
C GLN A 185 -7.08 -12.39 -2.71
N LEU A 186 -6.79 -12.02 -1.46
CA LEU A 186 -5.50 -12.25 -0.82
C LEU A 186 -5.15 -13.74 -0.77
N LEU A 187 -6.09 -14.58 -0.35
CA LEU A 187 -5.90 -16.03 -0.28
C LEU A 187 -5.66 -16.63 -1.67
N HIS A 188 -6.48 -16.24 -2.64
CA HIS A 188 -6.31 -16.67 -4.03
C HIS A 188 -4.94 -16.29 -4.60
N LEU A 189 -4.52 -15.05 -4.43
CA LEU A 189 -3.23 -14.56 -4.90
C LEU A 189 -2.06 -15.25 -4.18
N SER A 190 -2.18 -15.47 -2.86
CA SER A 190 -1.15 -16.13 -2.07
C SER A 190 -0.86 -17.55 -2.57
N GLN A 191 -1.88 -18.29 -2.98
CA GLN A 191 -1.74 -19.63 -3.56
C GLN A 191 -1.06 -19.63 -4.93
N ARG A 192 -1.37 -18.63 -5.76
CA ARG A 192 -0.79 -18.52 -7.12
C ARG A 192 0.64 -18.01 -7.14
N ILE A 193 0.99 -17.17 -6.19
CA ILE A 193 2.27 -16.47 -6.14
C ILE A 193 3.35 -17.29 -5.39
N THR A 194 2.96 -18.25 -4.55
CA THR A 194 3.91 -19.09 -3.85
C THR A 194 4.53 -20.10 -4.85
N PRO A 195 5.85 -20.04 -5.12
CA PRO A 195 6.49 -21.00 -6.01
C PRO A 195 6.31 -22.44 -5.49
N ALA A 196 6.11 -23.40 -6.40
CA ALA A 196 5.96 -24.81 -6.06
C ALA A 196 7.12 -25.38 -5.22
N ALA A 197 8.30 -24.74 -5.24
CA ALA A 197 9.48 -25.11 -4.46
C ALA A 197 9.35 -24.93 -2.93
N VAL A 198 8.34 -24.20 -2.44
CA VAL A 198 8.07 -24.04 -1.00
C VAL A 198 7.13 -25.14 -0.47
N ARG A 199 6.64 -26.02 -1.34
CA ARG A 199 5.73 -27.12 -0.98
C ARG A 199 6.42 -28.34 -0.35
N THR A 200 7.75 -28.32 -0.26
CA THR A 200 8.50 -29.45 0.29
C THR A 200 9.37 -28.96 1.44
N TYR A 201 8.83 -28.96 2.66
CA TYR A 201 9.52 -29.27 3.93
C TYR A 201 8.48 -29.32 5.04
#